data_421e47130023d06c7f3f4a00f45c711c
#
_entry.id   421e47130023d06c7f3f4a00f45c711c
#
_cell.length_a   1.000
_cell.length_b   1.000
_cell.length_c   1.000
_cell.angle_alpha   90.00
_cell.angle_beta   90.00
_cell.angle_gamma   90.00
#
_symmetry.space_group_name_H-M   'P 1'
#
loop_
_entity.id
_entity.type
_entity.pdbx_description
1 polymer ?
#
loop_
_entity_poly.entity_id
_entity_poly.type
_entity_poly.pdbx_seq_one_letter_code
_entity_poly.pdbx_strand_id
1 'polypeptide(L)'
;MPVKKSKQDPRSKSVSNLRKINPSGKREESFFELVYEVARQIPYGRVTSYGAIAACLGTKLSARMVGWAMNGADKINPTVPAHRVVNRVGLLSGKHHFKPPGKMEKLLRKEGILVKDDVIVNFKEKFWDPGTEFL
;
A
#
# COMPACT_ATOMS: atom_id res chain seq x y z
N MET A 1 8.65 -22.35 10.66
CA MET A 1 8.42 -22.00 10.54
C MET A 1 8.24 -21.89 10.45
N PRO A 2 8.28 -21.63 10.27
CA PRO A 2 7.95 -21.23 9.98
C PRO A 2 7.39 -21.11 9.67
N VAL A 3 6.88 -21.01 9.30
CA VAL A 3 6.32 -20.70 9.03
C VAL A 3 5.90 -20.93 8.76
N LYS A 4 5.47 -21.07 8.51
CA LYS A 4 4.90 -21.17 8.18
C LYS A 4 4.49 -21.33 7.77
N LYS A 5 4.32 -21.51 7.27
CA LYS A 5 3.88 -21.55 6.78
C LYS A 5 3.80 -21.87 6.25
N SER A 6 4.01 -22.13 5.93
CA SER A 6 4.05 -22.54 5.23
C SER A 6 3.96 -22.57 4.03
N LYS A 7 3.57 -22.62 3.21
CA LYS A 7 3.21 -22.26 2.02
C LYS A 7 4.05 -21.24 1.57
N GLN A 8 4.59 -21.21 0.52
CA GLN A 8 5.75 -20.51 0.27
C GLN A 8 5.61 -19.53 -0.86
N ASP A 9 4.54 -18.79 -0.85
CA ASP A 9 4.43 -17.69 -1.80
C ASP A 9 5.29 -16.54 -1.32
N PRO A 10 5.56 -15.55 -2.19
CA PRO A 10 6.42 -14.43 -1.81
C PRO A 10 5.92 -13.67 -0.60
N ARG A 11 4.62 -13.61 -0.44
CA ARG A 11 4.05 -12.92 0.69
C ARG A 11 4.40 -13.63 2.00
N SER A 12 4.34 -14.96 1.99
CA SER A 12 4.71 -15.72 3.16
C SER A 12 6.17 -15.49 3.52
N LYS A 13 7.01 -15.44 2.50
CA LYS A 13 8.43 -15.19 2.76
C LYS A 13 8.64 -13.84 3.37
N SER A 14 7.90 -12.85 2.90
CA SER A 14 8.04 -11.51 3.46
C SER A 14 7.62 -11.49 4.92
N VAL A 15 6.54 -12.18 5.24
CA VAL A 15 6.10 -12.25 6.62
C VAL A 15 7.12 -12.98 7.46
N SER A 16 7.72 -14.03 6.94
CA SER A 16 8.74 -14.76 7.66
C SER A 16 9.95 -13.88 7.94
N ASN A 17 10.32 -13.05 6.97
CA ASN A 17 11.43 -12.13 7.16
C ASN A 17 11.13 -11.13 8.27
N LEU A 18 9.87 -10.69 8.33
CA LEU A 18 9.47 -9.79 9.38
C LEU A 18 9.73 -10.40 10.76
N ARG A 19 9.45 -11.68 10.91
CA ARG A 19 9.64 -12.35 12.17
C ARG A 19 11.11 -12.42 12.57
N LYS A 20 12.00 -12.37 11.61
CA LYS A 20 13.43 -12.46 11.88
C LYS A 20 14.02 -11.14 12.26
N ILE A 21 13.27 -10.07 12.14
CA ILE A 21 13.76 -8.76 12.44
C ILE A 21 13.78 -8.57 13.96
N ASN A 22 14.80 -7.86 14.41
CA ASN A 22 14.98 -7.60 15.81
C ASN A 22 13.73 -6.95 16.40
N PRO A 23 13.11 -7.58 17.40
CA PRO A 23 11.88 -7.06 17.98
C PRO A 23 12.08 -5.78 18.78
N SER A 24 13.28 -5.47 19.18
CA SER A 24 13.48 -4.38 20.10
C SER A 24 13.52 -3.02 19.40
N GLY A 25 12.58 -2.74 18.55
CA GLY A 25 12.51 -1.40 17.99
C GLY A 25 12.41 -1.36 16.49
N LYS A 26 12.39 -2.49 15.86
CA LYS A 26 12.37 -2.50 14.40
C LYS A 26 11.06 -3.00 13.83
N ARG A 27 10.06 -3.21 14.66
CA ARG A 27 8.79 -3.74 14.16
C ARG A 27 8.11 -2.81 13.19
N GLU A 28 8.09 -1.53 13.51
CA GLU A 28 7.43 -0.58 12.64
C GLU A 28 8.14 -0.47 11.31
N GLU A 29 9.45 -0.43 11.34
CA GLU A 29 10.23 -0.37 10.10
C GLU A 29 9.98 -1.60 9.25
N SER A 30 9.93 -2.75 9.89
CA SER A 30 9.69 -4.01 9.16
C SER A 30 8.29 -4.05 8.58
N PHE A 31 7.32 -3.57 9.31
CA PHE A 31 5.96 -3.49 8.81
C PHE A 31 5.90 -2.54 7.61
N PHE A 32 6.59 -1.40 7.72
CA PHE A 32 6.60 -0.44 6.62
C PHE A 32 7.21 -1.06 5.37
N GLU A 33 8.26 -1.85 5.53
CA GLU A 33 8.86 -2.52 4.36
C GLU A 33 7.89 -3.47 3.69
N LEU A 34 7.09 -4.18 4.48
CA LEU A 34 6.09 -5.06 3.91
C LEU A 34 5.01 -4.26 3.19
N VAL A 35 4.62 -3.12 3.76
CA VAL A 35 3.65 -2.25 3.12
C VAL A 35 4.17 -1.80 1.77
N TYR A 36 5.44 -1.40 1.71
CA TYR A 36 6.03 -0.95 0.46
C TYR A 36 6.06 -2.07 -0.58
N GLU A 37 6.35 -3.30 -0.13
CA GLU A 37 6.36 -4.43 -1.04
C GLU A 37 4.98 -4.65 -1.67
N VAL A 38 3.94 -4.59 -0.87
CA VAL A 38 2.59 -4.75 -1.39
C VAL A 38 2.26 -3.59 -2.33
N ALA A 39 2.60 -2.38 -1.95
CA ALA A 39 2.29 -1.21 -2.77
C ALA A 39 2.98 -1.29 -4.13
N ARG A 40 4.19 -1.83 -4.17
CA ARG A 40 4.89 -1.96 -5.45
C ARG A 40 4.21 -2.93 -6.40
N GLN A 41 3.35 -3.80 -5.88
CA GLN A 41 2.63 -4.75 -6.71
C GLN A 41 1.38 -4.16 -7.32
N ILE A 42 0.93 -2.99 -6.87
CA ILE A 42 -0.28 -2.39 -7.42
C ILE A 42 -0.05 -2.07 -8.89
N PRO A 43 -0.87 -2.63 -9.79
CA PRO A 43 -0.65 -2.41 -11.22
C PRO A 43 -0.88 -0.97 -11.63
N TYR A 44 -0.22 -0.58 -12.68
CA TYR A 44 -0.45 0.71 -13.33
C TYR A 44 -1.94 0.79 -13.71
N GLY A 45 -2.55 1.91 -13.40
CA GLY A 45 -3.97 2.09 -13.72
C GLY A 45 -4.91 1.51 -12.68
N ARG A 46 -4.39 1.02 -11.57
CA ARG A 46 -5.20 0.46 -10.50
C ARG A 46 -4.86 1.14 -9.17
N VAL A 47 -5.76 1.01 -8.22
CA VAL A 47 -5.55 1.59 -6.89
C VAL A 47 -6.00 0.60 -5.83
N THR A 48 -5.51 0.79 -4.61
CA THR A 48 -6.00 0.02 -3.48
C THR A 48 -6.19 0.95 -2.30
N SER A 49 -6.61 0.41 -1.18
CA SER A 49 -6.87 1.22 0.00
C SER A 49 -5.89 0.87 1.12
N TYR A 50 -5.75 1.79 2.06
CA TYR A 50 -4.91 1.54 3.22
C TYR A 50 -5.36 0.30 3.96
N GLY A 51 -6.68 0.14 4.11
CA GLY A 51 -7.21 -1.01 4.82
C GLY A 51 -6.99 -2.32 4.09
N ALA A 52 -7.05 -2.29 2.76
CA ALA A 52 -6.83 -3.51 1.98
C ALA A 52 -5.39 -3.99 2.12
N ILE A 53 -4.44 -3.06 2.16
CA ILE A 53 -3.05 -3.43 2.36
C ILE A 53 -2.87 -4.02 3.76
N ALA A 54 -3.44 -3.39 4.77
CA ALA A 54 -3.34 -3.89 6.14
C ALA A 54 -3.93 -5.30 6.25
N ALA A 55 -5.10 -5.50 5.64
CA ALA A 55 -5.75 -6.80 5.68
C ALA A 55 -4.92 -7.86 4.98
N CYS A 56 -4.30 -7.51 3.86
CA CYS A 56 -3.44 -8.43 3.12
C CYS A 56 -2.29 -8.92 3.98
N LEU A 57 -1.75 -8.04 4.80
CA LEU A 57 -0.63 -8.40 5.65
C LEU A 57 -1.06 -9.16 6.90
N GLY A 58 -2.36 -9.37 7.06
CA GLY A 58 -2.86 -10.19 8.16
C GLY A 58 -2.68 -9.58 9.53
N THR A 59 -2.65 -8.26 9.59
CA THR A 59 -2.42 -7.58 10.84
C THR A 59 -3.67 -6.82 11.27
N LYS A 60 -3.84 -6.71 12.57
CA LYS A 60 -4.90 -5.88 13.10
C LYS A 60 -4.47 -4.45 13.23
N LEU A 61 -3.21 -4.20 12.95
CA LEU A 61 -2.76 -2.83 12.90
C LEU A 61 -3.54 -2.17 11.80
N SER A 62 -3.91 -0.98 12.07
CA SER A 62 -4.91 -0.32 11.28
C SER A 62 -4.38 0.20 9.97
N ALA A 63 -5.32 0.60 9.14
CA ALA A 63 -5.01 1.36 7.95
C ALA A 63 -4.18 2.59 8.29
N ARG A 64 -4.26 3.09 9.52
CA ARG A 64 -3.47 4.22 9.96
C ARG A 64 -1.98 3.95 9.83
N MET A 65 -1.54 2.74 10.22
CA MET A 65 -0.13 2.40 10.10
C MET A 65 0.31 2.39 8.65
N VAL A 66 -0.54 1.88 7.76
CA VAL A 66 -0.24 1.92 6.34
C VAL A 66 -0.14 3.37 5.87
N GLY A 67 -1.02 4.22 6.36
CA GLY A 67 -0.96 5.65 6.03
C GLY A 67 0.36 6.27 6.45
N TRP A 68 0.84 5.92 7.63
CA TRP A 68 2.13 6.44 8.10
C TRP A 68 3.26 6.00 7.17
N ALA A 69 3.22 4.74 6.73
CA ALA A 69 4.25 4.25 5.80
C ALA A 69 4.20 5.03 4.49
N MET A 70 2.99 5.31 3.99
CA MET A 70 2.86 6.03 2.73
C MET A 70 3.35 7.47 2.83
N ASN A 71 3.27 8.07 4.01
CA ASN A 71 3.72 9.45 4.17
C ASN A 71 5.20 9.61 3.87
N GLY A 72 5.99 8.59 4.09
CA GLY A 72 7.42 8.65 3.81
C GLY A 72 7.84 7.90 2.57
N ALA A 73 6.87 7.47 1.76
CA ALA A 73 7.17 6.58 0.65
C ALA A 73 7.96 7.25 -0.47
N ASP A 74 7.88 8.56 -0.58
CA ASP A 74 8.59 9.26 -1.65
C ASP A 74 10.11 9.16 -1.51
N LYS A 75 10.59 8.79 -0.34
CA LYS A 75 12.03 8.67 -0.09
C LYS A 75 12.52 7.24 -0.16
N ILE A 76 11.65 6.33 -0.53
CA ILE A 76 11.98 4.90 -0.51
C ILE A 76 12.43 4.43 -1.88
N ASN A 77 13.46 3.62 -1.92
CA ASN A 77 13.96 3.00 -3.14
C ASN A 77 13.90 1.48 -2.98
N PRO A 78 13.46 0.76 -3.99
CA PRO A 78 12.89 1.26 -5.26
C PRO A 78 11.59 2.03 -5.03
N THR A 79 11.21 2.81 -6.01
CA THR A 79 10.04 3.69 -5.94
C THR A 79 8.79 2.94 -5.50
N VAL A 80 8.03 3.59 -4.62
CA VAL A 80 6.75 3.07 -4.15
C VAL A 80 5.65 3.94 -4.74
N PRO A 81 4.67 3.35 -5.44
CA PRO A 81 3.60 4.15 -6.06
C PRO A 81 2.53 4.55 -5.04
N ALA A 82 2.91 5.44 -4.14
CA ALA A 82 2.02 5.86 -3.06
C ALA A 82 0.75 6.52 -3.58
N HIS A 83 0.77 7.07 -4.79
CA HIS A 83 -0.42 7.69 -5.36
C HIS A 83 -1.51 6.68 -5.69
N ARG A 84 -1.18 5.39 -5.71
CA ARG A 84 -2.16 4.34 -5.97
C ARG A 84 -2.80 3.81 -4.69
N VAL A 85 -2.56 4.47 -3.56
CA VAL A 85 -3.16 4.07 -2.30
C VAL A 85 -4.07 5.18 -1.81
N VAL A 86 -5.36 4.86 -1.66
CA VAL A 86 -6.37 5.84 -1.27
C VAL A 86 -7.15 5.28 -0.08
N ASN A 87 -8.14 6.03 0.39
CA ASN A 87 -8.91 5.49 1.50
C ASN A 87 -9.99 4.52 0.98
N ARG A 88 -10.75 3.93 1.89
CA ARG A 88 -11.67 2.84 1.52
C ARG A 88 -12.81 3.26 0.60
N VAL A 89 -13.05 4.55 0.46
CA VAL A 89 -14.10 5.02 -0.46
C VAL A 89 -13.50 5.70 -1.70
N GLY A 90 -12.19 5.59 -1.88
CA GLY A 90 -11.55 6.16 -3.06
C GLY A 90 -11.15 7.61 -2.91
N LEU A 91 -11.21 8.16 -1.70
CA LEU A 91 -10.82 9.55 -1.47
C LEU A 91 -9.31 9.66 -1.39
N LEU A 92 -8.77 10.70 -2.02
CA LEU A 92 -7.33 10.97 -2.00
C LEU A 92 -6.95 11.62 -0.67
N SER A 93 -7.12 10.87 0.41
CA SER A 93 -6.91 11.42 1.75
C SER A 93 -5.45 11.72 2.05
N GLY A 94 -4.53 11.13 1.32
CA GLY A 94 -3.10 11.38 1.50
C GLY A 94 -2.53 12.45 0.59
N LYS A 95 -3.37 13.17 -0.13
CA LYS A 95 -2.87 14.11 -1.15
C LYS A 95 -1.97 15.19 -0.60
N HIS A 96 -2.10 15.51 0.67
CA HIS A 96 -1.31 16.57 1.28
C HIS A 96 0.17 16.23 1.41
N HIS A 97 0.50 14.96 1.28
CA HIS A 97 1.89 14.51 1.37
C HIS A 97 2.59 14.53 0.03
N PHE A 98 1.88 14.93 -1.03
CA PHE A 98 2.45 15.04 -2.36
C PHE A 98 2.71 16.51 -2.66
N LYS A 99 3.84 16.80 -3.29
CA LYS A 99 4.21 18.16 -3.66
C LYS A 99 4.68 18.19 -5.09
N PRO A 100 4.25 19.18 -5.85
CA PRO A 100 3.37 20.30 -5.46
C PRO A 100 1.93 19.85 -5.26
N PRO A 101 1.07 20.72 -4.74
CA PRO A 101 -0.34 20.39 -4.57
C PRO A 101 -0.93 19.90 -5.88
N GLY A 102 -1.76 18.88 -5.79
CA GLY A 102 -2.37 18.29 -6.98
C GLY A 102 -1.54 17.22 -7.64
N LYS A 103 -0.34 16.97 -7.15
CA LYS A 103 0.52 15.97 -7.79
C LYS A 103 -0.09 14.57 -7.76
N MET A 104 -0.74 14.21 -6.66
CA MET A 104 -1.33 12.88 -6.55
C MET A 104 -2.38 12.65 -7.62
N GLU A 105 -3.28 13.62 -7.79
CA GLU A 105 -4.30 13.52 -8.81
C GLU A 105 -3.69 13.48 -10.20
N LYS A 106 -2.66 14.30 -10.42
CA LYS A 106 -1.99 14.34 -11.71
C LYS A 106 -1.39 12.98 -12.07
N LEU A 107 -0.75 12.35 -11.10
CA LEU A 107 -0.16 11.03 -11.34
C LEU A 107 -1.22 10.00 -11.67
N LEU A 108 -2.35 10.05 -10.96
CA LEU A 108 -3.44 9.11 -11.24
C LEU A 108 -4.04 9.34 -12.61
N ARG A 109 -4.22 10.62 -12.99
CA ARG A 109 -4.78 10.91 -14.31
C ARG A 109 -3.87 10.45 -15.43
N LYS A 110 -2.56 10.48 -15.21
CA LYS A 110 -1.63 9.97 -16.20
C LYS A 110 -1.82 8.48 -16.44
N GLU A 111 -2.33 7.78 -15.44
CA GLU A 111 -2.59 6.35 -15.56
C GLU A 111 -4.00 6.04 -16.03
N GLY A 112 -4.75 7.06 -16.43
CA GLY A 112 -6.11 6.87 -16.93
C GLY A 112 -7.16 6.81 -15.83
N ILE A 113 -6.78 7.17 -14.61
CA ILE A 113 -7.72 7.14 -13.49
C ILE A 113 -8.27 8.55 -13.31
N LEU A 114 -9.58 8.69 -13.45
CA LEU A 114 -10.23 9.98 -13.31
C LEU A 114 -10.55 10.26 -11.85
N VAL A 115 -10.41 11.52 -11.47
CA VAL A 115 -10.66 11.96 -10.10
C VAL A 115 -11.61 13.14 -10.15
N LYS A 116 -12.64 13.11 -9.30
CA LYS A 116 -13.59 14.20 -9.20
C LYS A 116 -13.80 14.50 -7.72
N ASP A 117 -13.59 15.76 -7.35
CA ASP A 117 -13.74 16.18 -5.95
C ASP A 117 -12.91 15.30 -5.02
N ASP A 118 -11.67 15.01 -5.45
CA ASP A 118 -10.71 14.22 -4.70
C ASP A 118 -11.12 12.76 -4.50
N VAL A 119 -12.09 12.28 -5.27
CA VAL A 119 -12.55 10.89 -5.20
C VAL A 119 -12.37 10.23 -6.54
N ILE A 120 -11.89 9.00 -6.54
CA ILE A 120 -11.67 8.26 -7.77
C ILE A 120 -13.01 7.89 -8.39
N VAL A 121 -13.13 8.23 -9.67
CA VAL A 121 -14.31 7.87 -10.45
C VAL A 121 -14.21 6.38 -10.78
N ASN A 122 -15.32 5.65 -10.65
CA ASN A 122 -15.36 4.21 -10.91
C ASN A 122 -14.38 3.45 -10.02
N PHE A 123 -14.36 3.84 -8.74
CA PHE A 123 -13.41 3.26 -7.80
C PHE A 123 -13.50 1.73 -7.78
N LYS A 124 -14.69 1.17 -7.81
CA LYS A 124 -14.84 -0.28 -7.77
C LYS A 124 -14.09 -0.97 -8.91
N GLU A 125 -14.16 -0.38 -10.09
CA GLU A 125 -13.50 -0.96 -11.26
C GLU A 125 -11.98 -0.84 -11.18
N LYS A 126 -11.51 0.20 -10.53
CA LYS A 126 -10.08 0.44 -10.44
C LYS A 126 -9.46 -0.23 -9.22
N PHE A 127 -10.27 -0.71 -8.32
CA PHE A 127 -9.77 -1.27 -7.07
C PHE A 127 -9.04 -2.59 -7.32
N TRP A 128 -7.85 -2.68 -6.78
CA TRP A 128 -7.03 -3.88 -6.82
C TRP A 128 -6.95 -4.42 -5.39
N ASP A 129 -7.35 -5.65 -5.19
CA ASP A 129 -7.38 -6.25 -3.85
C ASP A 129 -6.15 -7.11 -3.66
N PRO A 130 -5.17 -6.64 -2.88
CA PRO A 130 -3.94 -7.42 -2.70
C PRO A 130 -4.21 -8.76 -2.02
N GLY A 131 -5.29 -8.87 -1.25
CA GLY A 131 -5.60 -10.12 -0.59
C GLY A 131 -5.96 -11.24 -1.54
N THR A 132 -6.50 -10.90 -2.71
CA THR A 132 -6.89 -11.91 -3.68
C THR A 132 -5.98 -11.91 -4.91
N GLU A 133 -5.52 -10.76 -5.34
CA GLU A 133 -4.78 -10.65 -6.60
C GLU A 133 -3.28 -10.75 -6.41
N PHE A 134 -2.81 -10.50 -5.22
CA PHE A 134 -1.39 -10.62 -4.91
C PHE A 134 -0.97 -12.07 -4.85
N LEU A 135 -1.90 -12.93 -4.50
CA LEU A 135 -1.64 -14.36 -4.46
C LEU A 135 -1.71 -14.96 -5.88
#